data_74985616add24cbbd5732790d881b3f7
#
_entry.id   74985616add24cbbd5732790d881b3f7
#
_cell.length_a   1.000
_cell.length_b   1.000
_cell.length_c   1.000
_cell.angle_alpha   90.00
_cell.angle_beta   90.00
_cell.angle_gamma   90.00
#
_symmetry.space_group_name_H-M   'P 1'
#
loop_
_entity.id
_entity.type
_entity.pdbx_description
1 polymer ?
#
loop_
_entity_poly.entity_id
_entity_poly.type
_entity_poly.pdbx_seq_one_letter_code
_entity_poly.pdbx_strand_id
1 'polypeptide(L)'
;PKHTAIGILAEALAKIEANPMPARITLPVQGMLEAFAPHVSGIQSFIFNNLWLTKSLVINEMDKDPLTGAFIRSTSAVTMFNGGVKENVVPQIATAKINFRLLPGDTKDDAIAHVRAVIQNDEIKITTSDWAIKSKVASTDNIGFKSIKTAVETVYPGSIVAPSLMFGATDSRMYNDLSDNIYRFH
;
A
#
# COMPACT_ATOMS: atom_id res chain seq x y z
N PRO A 1 -15.88 12.52 33.19
CA PRO A 1 -16.57 11.77 32.13
C PRO A 1 -16.16 10.30 32.17
N LYS A 2 -17.06 9.42 31.74
CA LYS A 2 -16.79 7.97 31.70
C LYS A 2 -15.71 7.62 30.66
N HIS A 3 -15.66 8.41 29.60
CA HIS A 3 -14.64 8.37 28.56
C HIS A 3 -14.17 9.78 28.24
N THR A 4 -12.88 9.94 27.96
CA THR A 4 -12.29 11.22 27.53
C THR A 4 -12.13 11.23 26.01
N ALA A 5 -12.03 12.39 25.39
CA ALA A 5 -11.74 12.49 23.95
C ALA A 5 -10.44 11.77 23.56
N ILE A 6 -9.43 11.83 24.42
CA ILE A 6 -8.18 11.09 24.23
C ILE A 6 -8.41 9.58 24.28
N GLY A 7 -9.17 9.08 25.26
CA GLY A 7 -9.45 7.65 25.40
C GLY A 7 -10.24 7.09 24.23
N ILE A 8 -11.28 7.80 23.78
CA ILE A 8 -12.09 7.41 22.61
C ILE A 8 -11.21 7.35 21.35
N LEU A 9 -10.38 8.37 21.11
CA LEU A 9 -9.51 8.40 19.94
C LEU A 9 -8.42 7.32 20.00
N ALA A 10 -7.81 7.10 21.18
CA ALA A 10 -6.78 6.07 21.35
C ALA A 10 -7.34 4.66 21.08
N GLU A 11 -8.55 4.35 21.55
CA GLU A 11 -9.22 3.07 21.25
C GLU A 11 -9.44 2.90 19.75
N ALA A 12 -9.91 3.95 19.06
CA ALA A 12 -10.13 3.91 17.63
C ALA A 12 -8.83 3.69 16.85
N LEU A 13 -7.74 4.34 17.24
CA LEU A 13 -6.43 4.15 16.60
C LEU A 13 -5.90 2.73 16.81
N ALA A 14 -6.02 2.18 18.02
CA ALA A 14 -5.64 0.80 18.30
C ALA A 14 -6.45 -0.20 17.45
N LYS A 15 -7.76 0.05 17.24
CA LYS A 15 -8.58 -0.77 16.34
C LYS A 15 -8.07 -0.70 14.89
N ILE A 16 -7.72 0.49 14.40
CA ILE A 16 -7.20 0.66 13.03
C ILE A 16 -5.87 -0.08 12.85
N GLU A 17 -4.96 0.00 13.80
CA GLU A 17 -3.67 -0.70 13.75
C GLU A 17 -3.84 -2.23 13.82
N ALA A 18 -4.78 -2.71 14.62
CA ALA A 18 -5.08 -4.13 14.73
C ALA A 18 -5.83 -4.72 13.52
N ASN A 19 -6.44 -3.87 12.68
CA ASN A 19 -7.24 -4.28 11.53
C ASN A 19 -6.73 -3.60 10.25
N PRO A 20 -5.62 -4.06 9.68
CA PRO A 20 -5.07 -3.50 8.45
C PRO A 20 -6.02 -3.74 7.26
N MET A 21 -5.87 -2.94 6.20
CA MET A 21 -6.64 -3.13 4.97
C MET A 21 -6.38 -4.52 4.34
N PRO A 22 -7.36 -5.08 3.61
CA PRO A 22 -7.24 -6.42 3.03
C PRO A 22 -6.02 -6.58 2.12
N ALA A 23 -5.33 -7.71 2.26
CA ALA A 23 -4.19 -8.05 1.42
C ALA A 23 -4.65 -8.65 0.09
N ARG A 24 -3.95 -8.30 -1.02
CA ARG A 24 -4.16 -8.88 -2.34
C ARG A 24 -2.92 -8.76 -3.22
N ILE A 25 -2.77 -9.68 -4.15
CA ILE A 25 -1.75 -9.58 -5.20
C ILE A 25 -2.30 -8.69 -6.33
N THR A 26 -1.62 -7.58 -6.59
CA THR A 26 -1.91 -6.66 -7.69
C THR A 26 -1.15 -7.07 -8.95
N LEU A 27 -1.52 -6.53 -10.12
CA LEU A 27 -0.83 -6.84 -11.39
C LEU A 27 0.69 -6.61 -11.34
N PRO A 28 1.22 -5.49 -10.78
CA PRO A 28 2.68 -5.33 -10.65
C PRO A 28 3.33 -6.41 -9.78
N VAL A 29 2.70 -6.80 -8.68
CA VAL A 29 3.24 -7.83 -7.79
C VAL A 29 3.18 -9.21 -8.45
N GLN A 30 2.09 -9.51 -9.16
CA GLN A 30 1.99 -10.74 -9.95
C GLN A 30 3.10 -10.81 -10.99
N GLY A 31 3.28 -9.76 -11.79
CA GLY A 31 4.34 -9.71 -12.80
C GLY A 31 5.75 -9.79 -12.20
N MET A 32 5.95 -9.26 -11.00
CA MET A 32 7.21 -9.42 -10.26
C MET A 32 7.46 -10.90 -9.92
N LEU A 33 6.49 -11.59 -9.35
CA LEU A 33 6.61 -13.00 -8.99
C LEU A 33 6.82 -13.89 -10.22
N GLU A 34 6.10 -13.60 -11.31
CA GLU A 34 6.25 -14.29 -12.61
C GLU A 34 7.64 -14.08 -13.21
N ALA A 35 8.21 -12.86 -13.09
CA ALA A 35 9.56 -12.58 -13.55
C ALA A 35 10.64 -13.32 -12.75
N PHE A 36 10.42 -13.56 -11.46
CA PHE A 36 11.32 -14.35 -10.63
C PHE A 36 11.15 -15.87 -10.78
N ALA A 37 10.00 -16.34 -11.25
CA ALA A 37 9.69 -17.78 -11.33
C ALA A 37 10.75 -18.63 -12.08
N PRO A 38 11.36 -18.18 -13.20
CA PRO A 38 12.43 -18.93 -13.88
C PRO A 38 13.76 -18.96 -13.12
N HIS A 39 13.95 -18.05 -12.16
CA HIS A 39 15.21 -17.88 -11.43
C HIS A 39 15.23 -18.53 -10.03
N VAL A 40 14.12 -19.14 -9.66
CA VAL A 40 13.99 -19.93 -8.43
C VAL A 40 13.77 -21.41 -8.75
N SER A 41 13.99 -22.30 -7.79
CA SER A 41 13.88 -23.75 -8.00
C SER A 41 12.96 -24.41 -6.99
N GLY A 42 12.65 -25.69 -7.23
CA GLY A 42 11.86 -26.51 -6.32
C GLY A 42 10.47 -25.95 -6.05
N ILE A 43 10.06 -25.93 -4.80
CA ILE A 43 8.71 -25.53 -4.37
C ILE A 43 8.41 -24.05 -4.69
N GLN A 44 9.41 -23.17 -4.65
CA GLN A 44 9.22 -21.75 -4.96
C GLN A 44 8.86 -21.55 -6.43
N SER A 45 9.53 -22.26 -7.34
CA SER A 45 9.20 -22.23 -8.77
C SER A 45 7.78 -22.73 -9.01
N PHE A 46 7.37 -23.82 -8.36
CA PHE A 46 5.99 -24.30 -8.44
C PHE A 46 4.99 -23.24 -7.96
N ILE A 47 5.26 -22.61 -6.82
CA ILE A 47 4.37 -21.58 -6.23
C ILE A 47 4.21 -20.40 -7.18
N PHE A 48 5.31 -19.84 -7.72
CA PHE A 48 5.27 -18.65 -8.57
C PHE A 48 4.66 -18.90 -9.94
N ASN A 49 4.84 -20.10 -10.49
CA ASN A 49 4.22 -20.49 -11.77
C ASN A 49 2.73 -20.86 -11.63
N ASN A 50 2.21 -21.06 -10.42
CA ASN A 50 0.84 -21.48 -10.18
C ASN A 50 0.09 -20.52 -9.23
N LEU A 51 0.27 -19.20 -9.41
CA LEU A 51 -0.34 -18.20 -8.54
C LEU A 51 -1.88 -18.31 -8.49
N TRP A 52 -2.52 -18.80 -9.54
CA TRP A 52 -3.96 -19.06 -9.54
C TRP A 52 -4.39 -20.06 -8.44
N LEU A 53 -3.52 -20.98 -8.05
CA LEU A 53 -3.75 -21.98 -6.99
C LEU A 53 -3.12 -21.54 -5.66
N THR A 54 -1.95 -20.93 -5.71
CA THR A 54 -1.07 -20.68 -4.55
C THR A 54 -1.18 -19.26 -3.99
N LYS A 55 -2.04 -18.42 -4.55
CA LYS A 55 -2.18 -17.00 -4.21
C LYS A 55 -2.35 -16.76 -2.71
N SER A 56 -3.21 -17.53 -2.04
CA SER A 56 -3.45 -17.38 -0.61
C SER A 56 -2.20 -17.73 0.22
N LEU A 57 -1.44 -18.74 -0.21
CA LEU A 57 -0.18 -19.10 0.44
C LEU A 57 0.85 -17.98 0.31
N VAL A 58 0.98 -17.40 -0.89
CA VAL A 58 1.89 -16.27 -1.13
C VAL A 58 1.51 -15.06 -0.31
N ILE A 59 0.22 -14.71 -0.26
CA ILE A 59 -0.29 -13.60 0.57
C ILE A 59 0.05 -13.86 2.04
N ASN A 60 -0.24 -15.04 2.57
CA ASN A 60 0.02 -15.37 3.96
C ASN A 60 1.52 -15.32 4.30
N GLU A 61 2.38 -15.71 3.37
CA GLU A 61 3.83 -15.64 3.59
C GLU A 61 4.35 -14.21 3.55
N MET A 62 3.93 -13.42 2.55
CA MET A 62 4.31 -12.02 2.41
C MET A 62 3.78 -11.15 3.56
N ASP A 63 2.68 -11.52 4.19
CA ASP A 63 2.06 -10.78 5.29
C ASP A 63 2.80 -10.93 6.64
N LYS A 64 3.69 -11.90 6.76
CA LYS A 64 4.49 -12.12 7.97
C LYS A 64 5.56 -11.04 8.19
N ASP A 65 6.02 -10.42 7.12
CA ASP A 65 7.06 -9.39 7.17
C ASP A 65 6.47 -8.04 6.72
N PRO A 66 6.70 -6.95 7.47
CA PRO A 66 6.16 -5.63 7.14
C PRO A 66 6.60 -5.09 5.78
N LEU A 67 7.80 -5.43 5.29
CA LEU A 67 8.29 -4.98 3.99
C LEU A 67 7.55 -5.68 2.87
N THR A 68 7.43 -7.01 2.92
CA THR A 68 6.69 -7.78 1.91
C THR A 68 5.19 -7.55 2.02
N GLY A 69 4.66 -7.35 3.23
CA GLY A 69 3.28 -6.97 3.48
C GLY A 69 2.86 -5.67 2.80
N ALA A 70 3.77 -4.70 2.70
CA ALA A 70 3.51 -3.44 2.01
C ALA A 70 3.29 -3.60 0.49
N PHE A 71 3.77 -4.68 -0.13
CA PHE A 71 3.48 -4.98 -1.54
C PHE A 71 2.06 -5.48 -1.79
N ILE A 72 1.42 -6.05 -0.78
CA ILE A 72 0.15 -6.77 -0.93
C ILE A 72 -1.05 -6.09 -0.29
N ARG A 73 -0.86 -4.99 0.47
CA ARG A 73 -1.96 -4.23 1.07
C ARG A 73 -1.70 -2.73 1.10
N SER A 74 -2.77 -1.95 1.09
CA SER A 74 -2.70 -0.54 1.47
C SER A 74 -2.33 -0.45 2.95
N THR A 75 -1.28 0.32 3.25
CA THR A 75 -0.78 0.46 4.61
C THR A 75 -1.26 1.75 5.25
N SER A 76 -1.45 1.72 6.55
CA SER A 76 -1.79 2.88 7.38
C SER A 76 -0.75 3.07 8.48
N ALA A 77 -0.45 4.32 8.81
CA ALA A 77 0.43 4.66 9.93
C ALA A 77 -0.12 5.88 10.67
N VAL A 78 -0.28 5.76 11.96
CA VAL A 78 -0.60 6.91 12.83
C VAL A 78 0.65 7.77 12.96
N THR A 79 0.60 8.99 12.46
CA THR A 79 1.79 9.87 12.39
C THR A 79 1.74 11.05 13.34
N MET A 80 0.55 11.44 13.80
CA MET A 80 0.38 12.51 14.77
C MET A 80 -0.79 12.20 15.70
N PHE A 81 -0.62 12.57 16.97
CA PHE A 81 -1.66 12.52 17.99
C PHE A 81 -1.58 13.78 18.85
N ASN A 82 -2.70 14.49 19.02
CA ASN A 82 -2.78 15.70 19.84
C ASN A 82 -4.02 15.65 20.72
N GLY A 83 -3.86 15.98 22.00
CA GLY A 83 -4.97 16.05 22.95
C GLY A 83 -4.52 16.62 24.29
N GLY A 84 -5.34 17.51 24.86
CA GLY A 84 -5.04 18.18 26.10
C GLY A 84 -4.05 19.35 25.98
N VAL A 85 -4.14 20.27 26.95
CA VAL A 85 -3.27 21.45 27.04
C VAL A 85 -2.65 21.58 28.44
N LYS A 86 -3.18 20.83 29.41
CA LYS A 86 -2.73 20.87 30.80
C LYS A 86 -3.12 19.56 31.49
N GLU A 87 -2.27 19.10 32.38
CA GLU A 87 -2.35 17.81 33.09
C GLU A 87 -3.64 17.60 33.91
N ASN A 88 -4.22 18.66 34.42
CA ASN A 88 -5.41 18.63 35.30
C ASN A 88 -6.71 19.09 34.57
N VAL A 89 -6.69 19.16 33.21
CA VAL A 89 -7.83 19.57 32.40
C VAL A 89 -8.17 18.45 31.41
N VAL A 90 -9.39 17.93 31.51
CA VAL A 90 -9.88 16.91 30.55
C VAL A 90 -10.17 17.60 29.21
N PRO A 91 -9.51 17.20 28.12
CA PRO A 91 -9.74 17.80 26.81
C PRO A 91 -11.10 17.39 26.25
N GLN A 92 -11.76 18.34 25.61
CA GLN A 92 -13.02 18.11 24.86
C GLN A 92 -12.75 17.56 23.46
N ILE A 93 -11.56 17.84 22.91
CA ILE A 93 -11.17 17.44 21.56
C ILE A 93 -9.81 16.77 21.61
N ALA A 94 -9.69 15.65 20.89
CA ALA A 94 -8.43 15.01 20.54
C ALA A 94 -8.39 14.80 19.02
N THR A 95 -7.21 14.91 18.42
CA THR A 95 -7.01 14.74 16.98
C THR A 95 -5.85 13.82 16.68
N ALA A 96 -5.96 13.05 15.60
CA ALA A 96 -4.87 12.25 15.09
C ALA A 96 -4.77 12.38 13.57
N LYS A 97 -3.57 12.17 13.02
CA LYS A 97 -3.37 12.03 11.59
C LYS A 97 -2.88 10.61 11.29
N ILE A 98 -3.50 10.02 10.27
CA ILE A 98 -3.14 8.71 9.75
C ILE A 98 -2.71 8.90 8.31
N ASN A 99 -1.50 8.46 7.99
CA ASN A 99 -1.01 8.41 6.62
C ASN A 99 -1.38 7.07 6.01
N PHE A 100 -1.98 7.08 4.82
CA PHE A 100 -2.27 5.89 4.03
C PHE A 100 -1.39 5.86 2.80
N ARG A 101 -0.82 4.69 2.50
CA ARG A 101 -0.17 4.37 1.23
C ARG A 101 -1.04 3.36 0.52
N LEU A 102 -1.75 3.83 -0.50
CA LEU A 102 -2.76 3.02 -1.18
C LEU A 102 -2.12 2.12 -2.25
N LEU A 103 -2.51 0.86 -2.26
CA LEU A 103 -2.21 -0.04 -3.37
C LEU A 103 -2.90 0.42 -4.66
N PRO A 104 -2.35 0.09 -5.83
CA PRO A 104 -3.05 0.26 -7.09
C PRO A 104 -4.45 -0.35 -7.05
N GLY A 105 -5.44 0.46 -7.41
CA GLY A 105 -6.86 0.10 -7.38
C GLY A 105 -7.61 0.53 -6.12
N ASP A 106 -6.94 0.79 -5.00
CA ASP A 106 -7.59 1.39 -3.83
C ASP A 106 -7.75 2.89 -4.00
N THR A 107 -8.83 3.39 -3.44
CA THR A 107 -9.19 4.81 -3.44
C THR A 107 -9.18 5.39 -2.02
N LYS A 108 -9.22 6.71 -1.95
CA LYS A 108 -9.44 7.42 -0.69
C LYS A 108 -10.73 6.97 0.01
N ASP A 109 -11.78 6.75 -0.78
CA ASP A 109 -13.08 6.36 -0.26
C ASP A 109 -13.07 4.94 0.31
N ASP A 110 -12.30 4.02 -0.29
CA ASP A 110 -12.10 2.67 0.26
C ASP A 110 -11.38 2.72 1.62
N ALA A 111 -10.36 3.57 1.75
CA ALA A 111 -9.67 3.76 3.03
C ALA A 111 -10.60 4.35 4.11
N ILE A 112 -11.42 5.35 3.75
CA ILE A 112 -12.41 5.92 4.68
C ILE A 112 -13.44 4.87 5.07
N ALA A 113 -13.98 4.11 4.12
CA ALA A 113 -14.94 3.06 4.38
C ALA A 113 -14.38 1.99 5.32
N HIS A 114 -13.13 1.57 5.09
CA HIS A 114 -12.43 0.63 5.98
C HIS A 114 -12.29 1.20 7.39
N VAL A 115 -11.80 2.43 7.54
CA VAL A 115 -11.65 3.08 8.85
C VAL A 115 -12.98 3.15 9.57
N ARG A 116 -14.07 3.57 8.91
CA ARG A 116 -15.42 3.61 9.51
C ARG A 116 -15.90 2.24 9.97
N ALA A 117 -15.69 1.21 9.13
CA ALA A 117 -16.08 -0.16 9.45
C ALA A 117 -15.33 -0.72 10.68
N VAL A 118 -14.07 -0.31 10.84
CA VAL A 118 -13.21 -0.76 11.96
C VAL A 118 -13.53 -0.02 13.27
N ILE A 119 -13.64 1.30 13.22
CA ILE A 119 -13.82 2.10 14.44
C ILE A 119 -15.23 1.98 15.03
N GLN A 120 -16.27 1.90 14.18
CA GLN A 120 -17.68 1.79 14.57
C GLN A 120 -18.10 2.79 15.66
N ASN A 121 -17.67 4.05 15.51
CA ASN A 121 -17.96 5.12 16.47
C ASN A 121 -18.26 6.43 15.71
N ASP A 122 -19.50 6.87 15.78
CA ASP A 122 -20.00 8.09 15.09
C ASP A 122 -19.57 9.39 15.76
N GLU A 123 -19.05 9.36 16.99
CA GLU A 123 -18.48 10.54 17.63
C GLU A 123 -17.16 11.00 16.96
N ILE A 124 -16.52 10.08 16.21
CA ILE A 124 -15.26 10.37 15.53
C ILE A 124 -15.51 10.95 14.13
N LYS A 125 -15.18 12.21 13.97
CA LYS A 125 -15.22 12.87 12.67
C LYS A 125 -13.99 12.56 11.85
N ILE A 126 -14.19 11.95 10.68
CA ILE A 126 -13.11 11.67 9.72
C ILE A 126 -13.08 12.79 8.68
N THR A 127 -11.92 13.39 8.49
CA THR A 127 -11.65 14.36 7.43
C THR A 127 -10.43 13.91 6.62
N THR A 128 -10.37 14.29 5.36
CA THR A 128 -9.26 13.94 4.47
C THR A 128 -8.64 15.19 3.86
N SER A 129 -7.35 15.10 3.50
CA SER A 129 -6.70 16.10 2.67
C SER A 129 -6.89 15.75 1.19
N ASP A 130 -6.91 16.77 0.33
CA ASP A 130 -7.17 16.60 -1.12
C ASP A 130 -5.95 16.14 -1.94
N TRP A 131 -4.93 15.61 -1.28
CA TRP A 131 -3.63 15.25 -1.88
C TRP A 131 -3.58 13.90 -2.63
N ALA A 132 -4.71 13.23 -2.79
CA ALA A 132 -4.76 11.91 -3.43
C ALA A 132 -4.79 12.02 -4.97
N ILE A 133 -3.64 12.25 -5.60
CA ILE A 133 -3.50 12.05 -7.05
C ILE A 133 -3.34 10.53 -7.30
N LYS A 134 -4.28 9.94 -8.05
CA LYS A 134 -4.20 8.52 -8.43
C LYS A 134 -2.99 8.30 -9.33
N SER A 135 -2.16 7.33 -9.00
CA SER A 135 -1.13 6.84 -9.92
C SER A 135 -1.71 5.73 -10.79
N LYS A 136 -1.55 5.86 -12.10
CA LYS A 136 -1.88 4.79 -13.04
C LYS A 136 -0.83 3.67 -12.94
N VAL A 137 -1.25 2.44 -13.19
CA VAL A 137 -0.34 1.30 -13.37
C VAL A 137 0.02 1.23 -14.85
N ALA A 138 1.29 1.43 -15.16
CA ALA A 138 1.78 1.32 -16.54
C ALA A 138 1.83 -0.15 -16.97
N SER A 139 1.50 -0.41 -18.24
CA SER A 139 1.55 -1.76 -18.82
C SER A 139 2.99 -2.23 -19.01
N THR A 140 3.25 -3.50 -18.74
CA THR A 140 4.53 -4.17 -19.04
C THR A 140 4.60 -4.71 -20.48
N ASP A 141 3.48 -4.71 -21.21
CA ASP A 141 3.43 -5.27 -22.57
C ASP A 141 3.76 -4.25 -23.67
N ASN A 142 3.90 -2.99 -23.32
CA ASN A 142 4.17 -1.94 -24.31
C ASN A 142 5.67 -1.77 -24.63
N ILE A 143 5.92 -1.00 -25.68
CA ILE A 143 7.29 -0.75 -26.18
C ILE A 143 8.17 -0.06 -25.12
N GLY A 144 7.60 0.80 -24.26
CA GLY A 144 8.37 1.52 -23.23
C GLY A 144 9.00 0.58 -22.21
N PHE A 145 8.21 -0.34 -21.64
CA PHE A 145 8.75 -1.33 -20.70
C PHE A 145 9.76 -2.27 -21.39
N LYS A 146 9.45 -2.75 -22.60
CA LYS A 146 10.33 -3.63 -23.36
C LYS A 146 11.67 -2.96 -23.69
N SER A 147 11.65 -1.68 -24.04
CA SER A 147 12.88 -0.91 -24.28
C SER A 147 13.73 -0.73 -23.02
N ILE A 148 13.11 -0.43 -21.89
CA ILE A 148 13.81 -0.36 -20.59
C ILE A 148 14.44 -1.71 -20.27
N LYS A 149 13.67 -2.79 -20.40
CA LYS A 149 14.15 -4.16 -20.16
C LYS A 149 15.38 -4.47 -21.03
N THR A 150 15.27 -4.26 -22.33
CA THR A 150 16.38 -4.50 -23.28
C THR A 150 17.61 -3.66 -22.93
N ALA A 151 17.44 -2.38 -22.59
CA ALA A 151 18.55 -1.52 -22.20
C ALA A 151 19.26 -2.02 -20.93
N VAL A 152 18.50 -2.40 -19.91
CA VAL A 152 19.06 -2.94 -18.65
C VAL A 152 19.80 -4.24 -18.91
N GLU A 153 19.20 -5.19 -19.62
CA GLU A 153 19.83 -6.48 -19.94
C GLU A 153 21.08 -6.34 -20.80
N THR A 154 21.14 -5.30 -21.62
CA THR A 154 22.33 -4.97 -22.45
C THR A 154 23.49 -4.43 -21.58
N VAL A 155 23.18 -3.51 -20.65
CA VAL A 155 24.20 -2.87 -19.81
C VAL A 155 24.62 -3.79 -18.64
N TYR A 156 23.66 -4.56 -18.12
CA TYR A 156 23.86 -5.48 -17.00
C TYR A 156 23.42 -6.91 -17.38
N PRO A 157 24.23 -7.65 -18.14
CA PRO A 157 23.89 -9.02 -18.55
C PRO A 157 23.60 -9.92 -17.35
N GLY A 158 22.50 -10.66 -17.41
CA GLY A 158 22.06 -11.56 -16.32
C GLY A 158 21.19 -10.89 -15.26
N SER A 159 20.86 -9.60 -15.40
CA SER A 159 19.90 -8.93 -14.52
C SER A 159 18.48 -9.43 -14.76
N ILE A 160 17.70 -9.52 -13.68
CA ILE A 160 16.27 -9.80 -13.74
C ILE A 160 15.54 -8.46 -13.76
N VAL A 161 14.85 -8.16 -14.84
CA VAL A 161 14.00 -6.97 -14.95
C VAL A 161 12.56 -7.36 -14.66
N ALA A 162 12.02 -6.86 -13.56
CA ALA A 162 10.68 -7.17 -13.08
C ALA A 162 9.87 -5.89 -12.81
N PRO A 163 8.55 -5.89 -13.03
CA PRO A 163 7.71 -4.81 -12.53
C PRO A 163 7.73 -4.81 -11.00
N SER A 164 7.62 -3.62 -10.40
CA SER A 164 7.60 -3.45 -8.95
C SER A 164 6.66 -2.31 -8.55
N LEU A 165 6.35 -2.21 -7.26
CA LEU A 165 5.62 -1.10 -6.70
C LEU A 165 6.59 -0.09 -6.09
N MET A 166 6.43 1.18 -6.47
CA MET A 166 7.12 2.28 -5.83
C MET A 166 6.31 2.74 -4.60
N PHE A 167 6.89 2.63 -3.42
CA PHE A 167 6.23 3.02 -2.16
C PHE A 167 6.30 4.52 -1.88
N GLY A 168 7.17 5.25 -2.57
CA GLY A 168 7.32 6.70 -2.46
C GLY A 168 6.47 7.46 -3.47
N ALA A 169 6.02 8.65 -3.11
CA ALA A 169 5.48 9.59 -4.08
C ALA A 169 6.61 10.18 -4.93
N THR A 170 6.38 10.32 -6.24
CA THR A 170 7.31 10.97 -7.17
C THR A 170 6.56 11.98 -8.03
N ASP A 171 7.27 12.93 -8.62
CA ASP A 171 6.68 13.93 -9.53
C ASP A 171 6.15 13.31 -10.83
N SER A 172 6.49 12.06 -11.11
CA SER A 172 5.96 11.30 -12.24
C SER A 172 4.43 11.25 -12.27
N ARG A 173 3.77 11.37 -11.13
CA ARG A 173 2.30 11.46 -11.04
C ARG A 173 1.72 12.67 -11.76
N MET A 174 2.50 13.74 -11.92
CA MET A 174 2.08 14.95 -12.64
C MET A 174 1.93 14.72 -14.15
N TYR A 175 2.48 13.64 -14.66
CA TYR A 175 2.46 13.26 -16.07
C TYR A 175 1.34 12.27 -16.41
N ASN A 176 0.48 11.90 -15.44
CA ASN A 176 -0.58 10.92 -15.66
C ASN A 176 -1.56 11.27 -16.79
N ASP A 177 -1.78 12.57 -17.06
CA ASP A 177 -2.65 13.01 -18.13
C ASP A 177 -1.96 13.08 -19.50
N LEU A 178 -0.63 12.99 -19.51
CA LEU A 178 0.19 13.06 -20.73
C LEU A 178 0.55 11.67 -21.25
N SER A 179 0.64 10.66 -20.39
CA SER A 179 1.04 9.31 -20.81
C SER A 179 0.50 8.25 -19.85
N ASP A 180 0.15 7.09 -20.41
CA ASP A 180 -0.14 5.87 -19.65
C ASP A 180 1.13 5.03 -19.38
N ASN A 181 2.27 5.44 -19.96
CA ASN A 181 3.54 4.70 -19.92
C ASN A 181 4.55 5.40 -19.03
N ILE A 182 4.26 5.47 -17.74
CA ILE A 182 5.11 6.12 -16.74
C ILE A 182 5.76 5.05 -15.88
N TYR A 183 7.06 4.82 -16.10
CA TYR A 183 7.85 3.85 -15.33
C TYR A 183 8.74 4.58 -14.35
N ARG A 184 8.76 4.09 -13.10
CA ARG A 184 9.65 4.54 -12.05
C ARG A 184 10.75 3.52 -11.92
N PHE A 185 11.88 3.81 -12.54
CA PHE A 185 13.05 2.93 -12.55
C PHE A 185 13.86 3.10 -11.26
N HIS A 186 14.24 1.99 -10.61
CA HIS A 186 15.12 1.95 -9.44
C HIS A 186 15.90 0.65 -9.39
#